data_81bf1e942c9d84e106a0848d1b2372d0
#
_entry.id   81bf1e942c9d84e106a0848d1b2372d0
#
_cell.length_a   1.000
_cell.length_b   1.000
_cell.length_c   1.000
_cell.angle_alpha   90.00
_cell.angle_beta   90.00
_cell.angle_gamma   90.00
#
_symmetry.space_group_name_H-M   'P 1'
#
loop_
_entity.id
_entity.type
_entity.pdbx_description
1 polymer ?
#
loop_
_entity_poly.entity_id
_entity_poly.type
_entity_poly.pdbx_seq_one_letter_code
_entity_poly.pdbx_strand_id
1 'polypeptide(L)'
;MRHDADRRETDAAGEGDEPDFRRLIESIPHLVWEANPRGDWIWASRQWTVFTGQNSGRSHGYGWLDAVHPEDREHTLQAWQAASRRGHLAIEHRLCRQPGEGAESESYLWFSTQAVPRRGGDGRPTSWFGTSTDIHALYLMREAQARLLHELQRQGRNNLAVIRGIVRRIADTGQTAEDIVAHVDDRLAAMARIQAEVSREPLAGVALEVLIRDELSAHALPEPCELAGPPVRLPVEVAEKLGLALHELVVSAVLDGHERIGATWTVTPDHLTLVWHERARPGAPRTSGETLRGEMLERMLAYDLRATTVVTETGRERRVIIVLPLPA
;
A
#
# COMPACT_ATOMS: atom_id res chain seq x y z
N MET A 1 -55.47 14.31 59.47
CA MET A 1 -55.40 14.90 58.13
C MET A 1 -54.05 15.59 57.91
N ARG A 2 -53.01 14.86 57.76
CA ARG A 2 -51.67 15.32 57.31
C ARG A 2 -50.81 14.13 56.94
N HIS A 3 -51.23 13.34 55.94
CA HIS A 3 -50.40 12.22 55.44
C HIS A 3 -50.58 11.87 53.95
N ASP A 4 -51.30 12.72 53.20
CA ASP A 4 -51.63 12.45 51.80
C ASP A 4 -51.04 13.45 50.78
N ALA A 5 -50.21 14.41 51.25
CA ALA A 5 -49.59 15.41 50.36
C ALA A 5 -48.18 15.06 49.87
N ASP A 6 -47.51 14.09 50.50
CA ASP A 6 -46.07 13.77 50.21
C ASP A 6 -45.84 12.64 49.19
N ARG A 7 -46.94 12.08 48.61
CA ARG A 7 -46.86 11.03 47.60
C ARG A 7 -47.04 11.46 46.16
N ARG A 8 -47.36 12.77 45.93
CA ARG A 8 -47.60 13.31 44.58
C ARG A 8 -46.45 14.12 43.99
N GLU A 9 -45.40 14.42 44.75
CA GLU A 9 -44.23 15.16 44.27
C GLU A 9 -43.09 14.26 43.73
N THR A 10 -43.13 12.95 43.96
CA THR A 10 -42.08 12.03 43.49
C THR A 10 -42.37 11.42 42.11
N ASP A 11 -43.58 11.53 41.57
CA ASP A 11 -43.92 10.99 40.22
C ASP A 11 -43.82 12.03 39.10
N ALA A 12 -43.64 13.32 39.42
CA ALA A 12 -43.58 14.40 38.41
C ALA A 12 -42.16 14.71 37.89
N ALA A 13 -41.10 14.09 38.46
CA ALA A 13 -39.71 14.33 38.07
C ALA A 13 -39.19 13.43 36.91
N GLY A 14 -40.02 12.50 36.41
CA GLY A 14 -39.61 11.52 35.38
C GLY A 14 -40.08 11.81 33.96
N GLU A 15 -41.13 12.65 33.79
CA GLU A 15 -41.74 12.84 32.45
C GLU A 15 -41.22 14.06 31.67
N GLY A 16 -40.45 14.96 32.30
CA GLY A 16 -39.91 16.17 31.64
C GLY A 16 -38.60 15.99 30.90
N ASP A 17 -37.78 14.97 31.24
CA ASP A 17 -36.40 14.81 30.74
C ASP A 17 -36.30 13.92 29.48
N GLU A 18 -37.31 13.11 29.18
CA GLU A 18 -37.27 12.15 28.07
C GLU A 18 -37.27 12.80 26.66
N PRO A 19 -38.07 13.86 26.39
CA PRO A 19 -38.06 14.55 25.09
C PRO A 19 -36.75 15.34 24.84
N ASP A 20 -36.13 15.92 25.87
CA ASP A 20 -34.87 16.67 25.72
C ASP A 20 -33.68 15.75 25.54
N PHE A 21 -33.65 14.59 26.16
CA PHE A 21 -32.63 13.57 25.97
C PHE A 21 -32.64 12.98 24.54
N ARG A 22 -33.81 12.71 23.97
CA ARG A 22 -33.93 12.25 22.59
C ARG A 22 -33.47 13.30 21.58
N ARG A 23 -33.77 14.58 21.81
CA ARG A 23 -33.28 15.68 20.97
C ARG A 23 -31.75 15.82 21.01
N LEU A 24 -31.13 15.63 22.17
CA LEU A 24 -29.70 15.63 22.33
C LEU A 24 -29.07 14.47 21.54
N ILE A 25 -29.63 13.27 21.63
CA ILE A 25 -29.16 12.10 20.86
C ILE A 25 -29.30 12.34 19.36
N GLU A 26 -30.40 12.96 18.92
CA GLU A 26 -30.62 13.27 17.50
C GLU A 26 -29.66 14.35 16.94
N SER A 27 -28.99 15.12 17.80
CA SER A 27 -27.95 16.07 17.38
C SER A 27 -26.56 15.43 17.19
N ILE A 28 -26.35 14.21 17.68
CA ILE A 28 -25.05 13.51 17.60
C ILE A 28 -24.99 12.73 16.29
N PRO A 29 -23.91 12.85 15.49
CA PRO A 29 -23.79 12.18 14.20
C PRO A 29 -23.47 10.67 14.32
N HIS A 30 -23.94 10.01 15.38
CA HIS A 30 -23.76 8.58 15.61
C HIS A 30 -25.09 7.84 15.43
N LEU A 31 -25.02 6.59 15.05
CA LEU A 31 -26.17 5.71 15.04
C LEU A 31 -26.36 5.21 16.47
N VAL A 32 -27.44 5.64 17.13
CA VAL A 32 -27.73 5.32 18.52
C VAL A 32 -28.89 4.35 18.59
N TRP A 33 -28.84 3.39 19.52
CA TRP A 33 -29.87 2.39 19.69
C TRP A 33 -29.99 1.94 21.14
N GLU A 34 -31.15 1.39 21.49
CA GLU A 34 -31.43 0.82 22.79
C GLU A 34 -31.98 -0.58 22.65
N ALA A 35 -31.55 -1.48 23.55
CA ALA A 35 -32.08 -2.82 23.65
C ALA A 35 -32.58 -3.11 25.07
N ASN A 36 -33.54 -4.03 25.18
CA ASN A 36 -34.05 -4.50 26.47
C ASN A 36 -32.98 -5.33 27.22
N PRO A 37 -33.23 -5.73 28.50
CA PRO A 37 -32.26 -6.53 29.27
C PRO A 37 -31.92 -7.89 28.64
N ARG A 38 -32.80 -8.40 27.75
CA ARG A 38 -32.59 -9.66 27.03
C ARG A 38 -31.71 -9.50 25.78
N GLY A 39 -31.48 -8.25 25.38
CA GLY A 39 -30.68 -7.94 24.18
C GLY A 39 -31.50 -7.71 22.90
N ASP A 40 -32.83 -7.70 22.98
CA ASP A 40 -33.68 -7.37 21.84
C ASP A 40 -33.71 -5.85 21.66
N TRP A 41 -33.43 -5.36 20.44
CA TRP A 41 -33.52 -3.94 20.15
C TRP A 41 -34.97 -3.45 20.29
N ILE A 42 -35.15 -2.34 20.97
CA ILE A 42 -36.48 -1.71 21.23
C ILE A 42 -36.57 -0.31 20.60
N TRP A 43 -35.45 0.32 20.31
CA TRP A 43 -35.40 1.64 19.72
C TRP A 43 -34.09 1.86 18.93
N ALA A 44 -34.17 2.66 17.87
CA ALA A 44 -33.02 3.16 17.12
C ALA A 44 -33.27 4.63 16.72
N SER A 45 -32.19 5.41 16.68
CA SER A 45 -32.23 6.83 16.32
C SER A 45 -32.63 7.03 14.85
N ARG A 46 -33.07 8.25 14.54
CA ARG A 46 -33.38 8.64 13.15
C ARG A 46 -32.16 8.46 12.23
N GLN A 47 -30.95 8.69 12.73
CA GLN A 47 -29.72 8.51 11.97
C GLN A 47 -29.55 7.06 11.52
N TRP A 48 -29.90 6.09 12.37
CA TRP A 48 -29.92 4.67 11.98
C TRP A 48 -30.83 4.43 10.78
N THR A 49 -32.08 4.92 10.88
CA THR A 49 -33.06 4.76 9.80
C THR A 49 -32.62 5.44 8.49
N VAL A 50 -32.07 6.64 8.59
CA VAL A 50 -31.56 7.38 7.42
C VAL A 50 -30.36 6.68 6.78
N PHE A 51 -29.46 6.15 7.60
CA PHE A 51 -28.25 5.50 7.11
C PHE A 51 -28.56 4.13 6.49
N THR A 52 -29.28 3.27 7.21
CA THR A 52 -29.50 1.85 6.80
C THR A 52 -30.74 1.66 5.95
N GLY A 53 -31.65 2.61 5.90
CA GLY A 53 -32.97 2.44 5.30
C GLY A 53 -33.93 1.56 6.10
N GLN A 54 -33.49 1.01 7.24
CA GLN A 54 -34.35 0.22 8.11
C GLN A 54 -35.18 1.12 9.02
N ASN A 55 -36.49 1.03 8.95
CA ASN A 55 -37.35 1.68 9.92
C ASN A 55 -37.25 0.99 11.29
N SER A 56 -37.70 1.69 12.34
CA SER A 56 -37.63 1.21 13.72
C SER A 56 -38.25 -0.19 13.89
N GLY A 57 -39.36 -0.48 13.25
CA GLY A 57 -40.04 -1.79 13.36
C GLY A 57 -39.23 -2.95 12.77
N ARG A 58 -38.52 -2.73 11.68
CA ARG A 58 -37.62 -3.75 11.07
C ARG A 58 -36.38 -3.99 11.90
N SER A 59 -35.91 -2.99 12.63
CA SER A 59 -34.71 -3.10 13.46
C SER A 59 -34.97 -3.75 14.82
N HIS A 60 -36.25 -3.89 15.25
CA HIS A 60 -36.60 -4.48 16.54
C HIS A 60 -36.14 -5.92 16.70
N GLY A 61 -35.91 -6.34 17.93
CA GLY A 61 -35.38 -7.65 18.26
C GLY A 61 -34.00 -7.85 17.66
N TYR A 62 -33.84 -8.79 16.76
CA TYR A 62 -32.62 -9.06 16.00
C TYR A 62 -32.69 -8.59 14.54
N GLY A 63 -33.73 -7.85 14.14
CA GLY A 63 -33.90 -7.37 12.76
C GLY A 63 -32.78 -6.42 12.30
N TRP A 64 -32.11 -5.75 13.23
CA TRP A 64 -30.95 -4.92 12.96
C TRP A 64 -29.78 -5.69 12.29
N LEU A 65 -29.70 -7.01 12.47
CA LEU A 65 -28.68 -7.85 11.83
C LEU A 65 -28.79 -7.85 10.29
N ASP A 66 -29.95 -7.55 9.73
CA ASP A 66 -30.11 -7.43 8.29
C ASP A 66 -29.31 -6.28 7.70
N ALA A 67 -29.04 -5.23 8.50
CA ALA A 67 -28.18 -4.14 8.09
C ALA A 67 -26.68 -4.47 8.23
N VAL A 68 -26.32 -5.55 8.91
CA VAL A 68 -24.92 -5.99 9.02
C VAL A 68 -24.55 -6.80 7.78
N HIS A 69 -23.32 -6.56 7.28
CA HIS A 69 -22.77 -7.33 6.16
C HIS A 69 -22.90 -8.84 6.41
N PRO A 70 -23.32 -9.64 5.42
CA PRO A 70 -23.58 -11.07 5.61
C PRO A 70 -22.43 -11.84 6.26
N GLU A 71 -21.18 -11.56 5.88
CA GLU A 71 -19.99 -12.20 6.47
C GLU A 71 -19.73 -11.82 7.93
N ASP A 72 -20.21 -10.63 8.38
CA ASP A 72 -19.96 -10.13 9.73
C ASP A 72 -21.07 -10.52 10.72
N ARG A 73 -22.23 -11.00 10.21
CA ARG A 73 -23.44 -11.29 11.03
C ARG A 73 -23.18 -12.27 12.17
N GLU A 74 -22.55 -13.38 11.85
CA GLU A 74 -22.30 -14.44 12.86
C GLU A 74 -21.37 -13.93 13.96
N HIS A 75 -20.27 -13.29 13.58
CA HIS A 75 -19.32 -12.73 14.56
C HIS A 75 -19.96 -11.63 15.41
N THR A 76 -20.77 -10.76 14.80
CA THR A 76 -21.48 -9.67 15.49
C THR A 76 -22.50 -10.24 16.49
N LEU A 77 -23.25 -11.25 16.11
CA LEU A 77 -24.22 -11.90 16.98
C LEU A 77 -23.56 -12.59 18.18
N GLN A 78 -22.45 -13.29 17.95
CA GLN A 78 -21.65 -13.93 19.00
C GLN A 78 -21.10 -12.90 20.00
N ALA A 79 -20.57 -11.77 19.48
CA ALA A 79 -20.08 -10.67 20.32
C ALA A 79 -21.21 -10.06 21.16
N TRP A 80 -22.39 -9.85 20.57
CA TRP A 80 -23.57 -9.33 21.24
C TRP A 80 -24.05 -10.26 22.36
N GLN A 81 -24.16 -11.56 22.10
CA GLN A 81 -24.54 -12.56 23.11
C GLN A 81 -23.52 -12.65 24.27
N ALA A 82 -22.23 -12.46 23.95
CA ALA A 82 -21.19 -12.43 24.99
C ALA A 82 -21.19 -11.14 25.83
N ALA A 83 -21.78 -10.05 25.32
CA ALA A 83 -21.78 -8.74 25.98
C ALA A 83 -22.47 -8.77 27.35
N SER A 84 -23.54 -9.56 27.51
CA SER A 84 -24.24 -9.72 28.79
C SER A 84 -23.33 -10.24 29.91
N ARG A 85 -22.37 -11.10 29.57
CA ARG A 85 -21.37 -11.65 30.54
C ARG A 85 -20.19 -10.70 30.72
N ARG A 86 -19.78 -9.99 29.68
CA ARG A 86 -18.63 -9.05 29.70
C ARG A 86 -19.00 -7.70 30.32
N GLY A 87 -20.28 -7.35 30.35
CA GLY A 87 -20.74 -6.05 30.83
C GLY A 87 -20.54 -4.90 29.83
N HIS A 88 -20.08 -5.19 28.61
CA HIS A 88 -19.96 -4.23 27.51
C HIS A 88 -19.89 -4.95 26.16
N LEU A 89 -20.26 -4.23 25.09
CA LEU A 89 -19.98 -4.62 23.71
C LEU A 89 -18.92 -3.68 23.15
N ALA A 90 -17.98 -4.20 22.39
CA ALA A 90 -17.09 -3.43 21.52
C ALA A 90 -16.77 -4.32 20.31
N ILE A 91 -17.14 -3.85 19.10
CA ILE A 91 -16.98 -4.61 17.86
C ILE A 91 -16.86 -3.63 16.68
N GLU A 92 -16.02 -4.00 15.73
CA GLU A 92 -15.98 -3.36 14.40
C GLU A 92 -16.65 -4.28 13.39
N HIS A 93 -17.59 -3.77 12.61
CA HIS A 93 -18.33 -4.50 11.60
C HIS A 93 -18.81 -3.58 10.47
N ARG A 94 -19.22 -4.16 9.37
CA ARG A 94 -19.74 -3.41 8.22
C ARG A 94 -21.25 -3.26 8.31
N LEU A 95 -21.75 -2.04 8.17
CA LEU A 95 -23.18 -1.73 8.07
C LEU A 95 -23.54 -1.31 6.65
N CYS A 96 -24.68 -1.81 6.17
CA CYS A 96 -25.24 -1.45 4.88
C CYS A 96 -25.70 0.01 4.90
N ARG A 97 -25.24 0.77 3.92
CA ARG A 97 -25.74 2.10 3.64
C ARG A 97 -26.85 2.01 2.61
N GLN A 98 -27.99 2.64 2.90
CA GLN A 98 -29.07 2.73 1.92
C GLN A 98 -28.53 3.37 0.62
N PRO A 99 -28.78 2.76 -0.54
CA PRO A 99 -28.44 3.36 -1.82
C PRO A 99 -29.09 4.74 -1.95
N GLY A 100 -28.30 5.76 -2.32
CA GLY A 100 -28.86 7.05 -2.69
C GLY A 100 -29.60 6.97 -4.03
N GLU A 101 -30.37 8.00 -4.38
CA GLU A 101 -31.02 8.09 -5.68
C GLU A 101 -29.99 7.93 -6.80
N GLY A 102 -30.10 6.87 -7.62
CA GLY A 102 -29.21 6.56 -8.73
C GLY A 102 -28.04 5.59 -8.44
N ALA A 103 -27.92 5.06 -7.24
CA ALA A 103 -26.93 4.02 -6.93
C ALA A 103 -27.50 2.62 -7.18
N GLU A 104 -26.87 1.83 -8.07
CA GLU A 104 -27.33 0.49 -8.46
C GLU A 104 -26.98 -0.62 -7.46
N SER A 105 -26.19 -0.35 -6.40
CA SER A 105 -25.74 -1.38 -5.46
C SER A 105 -25.69 -0.91 -4.01
N GLU A 106 -25.96 -1.84 -3.09
CA GLU A 106 -25.72 -1.68 -1.65
C GLU A 106 -24.24 -1.41 -1.40
N SER A 107 -23.95 -0.42 -0.57
CA SER A 107 -22.59 -0.12 -0.11
C SER A 107 -22.47 -0.40 1.38
N TYR A 108 -21.35 -0.95 1.79
CA TYR A 108 -21.07 -1.25 3.20
C TYR A 108 -19.95 -0.36 3.71
N LEU A 109 -20.16 0.25 4.87
CA LEU A 109 -19.16 1.06 5.56
C LEU A 109 -18.79 0.43 6.90
N TRP A 110 -17.54 0.63 7.32
CA TRP A 110 -17.05 0.15 8.61
C TRP A 110 -17.54 1.02 9.76
N PHE A 111 -18.07 0.38 10.79
CA PHE A 111 -18.54 1.00 12.01
C PHE A 111 -17.87 0.36 13.24
N SER A 112 -17.53 1.20 14.22
CA SER A 112 -17.21 0.76 15.57
C SER A 112 -18.47 0.86 16.42
N THR A 113 -18.97 -0.28 16.88
CA THR A 113 -20.18 -0.37 17.71
C THR A 113 -19.81 -0.68 19.14
N GLN A 114 -20.25 0.16 20.06
CA GLN A 114 -20.05 0.00 21.49
C GLN A 114 -21.39 0.05 22.21
N ALA A 115 -21.55 -0.77 23.25
CA ALA A 115 -22.74 -0.72 24.11
C ALA A 115 -22.40 -1.04 25.55
N VAL A 116 -23.16 -0.42 26.44
CA VAL A 116 -23.08 -0.63 27.89
C VAL A 116 -24.49 -0.85 28.47
N PRO A 117 -24.61 -1.68 29.52
CA PRO A 117 -25.87 -1.89 30.20
C PRO A 117 -26.18 -0.68 31.11
N ARG A 118 -27.40 -0.19 31.02
CA ARG A 118 -27.98 0.69 32.06
C ARG A 118 -28.46 -0.20 33.21
N ARG A 119 -28.09 0.14 34.44
CA ARG A 119 -28.43 -0.65 35.63
C ARG A 119 -29.43 0.10 36.50
N GLY A 120 -30.38 -0.63 37.06
CA GLY A 120 -31.30 -0.13 38.04
C GLY A 120 -30.63 0.05 39.44
N GLY A 121 -31.38 0.55 40.38
CA GLY A 121 -30.92 0.73 41.79
C GLY A 121 -30.54 -0.59 42.49
N ASP A 122 -31.00 -1.71 41.97
CA ASP A 122 -30.67 -3.10 42.43
C ASP A 122 -29.43 -3.68 41.73
N GLY A 123 -28.76 -2.89 40.86
CA GLY A 123 -27.58 -3.31 40.13
C GLY A 123 -27.85 -4.19 38.90
N ARG A 124 -29.11 -4.56 38.65
CA ARG A 124 -29.50 -5.39 37.49
C ARG A 124 -29.61 -4.56 36.21
N PRO A 125 -29.24 -5.11 35.05
CA PRO A 125 -29.46 -4.41 33.79
C PRO A 125 -30.93 -4.16 33.54
N THR A 126 -31.31 -2.91 33.24
CA THR A 126 -32.65 -2.49 32.85
C THR A 126 -32.79 -2.29 31.35
N SER A 127 -31.72 -1.89 30.67
CA SER A 127 -31.60 -1.77 29.22
C SER A 127 -30.13 -1.76 28.80
N TRP A 128 -29.88 -1.84 27.50
CA TRP A 128 -28.59 -1.62 26.88
C TRP A 128 -28.62 -0.37 26.02
N PHE A 129 -27.59 0.41 26.10
CA PHE A 129 -27.43 1.61 25.26
C PHE A 129 -26.20 1.44 24.39
N GLY A 130 -26.36 1.62 23.09
CA GLY A 130 -25.30 1.44 22.13
C GLY A 130 -25.18 2.58 21.13
N THR A 131 -23.95 2.77 20.67
CA THR A 131 -23.61 3.71 19.60
C THR A 131 -22.78 3.00 18.54
N SER A 132 -23.06 3.33 17.29
CA SER A 132 -22.25 2.88 16.15
C SER A 132 -21.68 4.12 15.47
N THR A 133 -20.36 4.22 15.45
CA THR A 133 -19.59 5.33 14.91
C THR A 133 -18.98 4.93 13.58
N ASP A 134 -19.16 5.75 12.55
CA ASP A 134 -18.51 5.53 11.25
C ASP A 134 -16.99 5.66 11.39
N ILE A 135 -16.28 4.59 11.08
CA ILE A 135 -14.81 4.51 11.10
C ILE A 135 -14.25 4.17 9.71
N HIS A 136 -15.07 4.26 8.65
CA HIS A 136 -14.68 3.79 7.32
C HIS A 136 -13.43 4.51 6.80
N ALA A 137 -13.36 5.83 6.93
CA ALA A 137 -12.18 6.60 6.55
C ALA A 137 -10.93 6.18 7.36
N LEU A 138 -11.09 5.98 8.67
CA LEU A 138 -10.02 5.50 9.54
C LEU A 138 -9.57 4.09 9.17
N TYR A 139 -10.52 3.20 8.86
CA TYR A 139 -10.25 1.83 8.42
C TYR A 139 -9.43 1.82 7.13
N LEU A 140 -9.85 2.60 6.11
CA LEU A 140 -9.12 2.72 4.85
C LEU A 140 -7.70 3.28 5.03
N MET A 141 -7.53 4.27 5.91
CA MET A 141 -6.20 4.80 6.23
C MET A 141 -5.30 3.75 6.89
N ARG A 142 -5.82 2.98 7.85
CA ARG A 142 -5.08 1.89 8.50
C ARG A 142 -4.67 0.81 7.49
N GLU A 143 -5.57 0.45 6.58
CA GLU A 143 -5.29 -0.54 5.54
C GLU A 143 -4.25 -0.04 4.53
N ALA A 144 -4.33 1.23 4.12
CA ALA A 144 -3.33 1.86 3.27
C ALA A 144 -1.95 1.92 3.96
N GLN A 145 -1.90 2.30 5.24
CA GLN A 145 -0.68 2.30 6.05
C GLN A 145 -0.07 0.90 6.17
N ALA A 146 -0.88 -0.12 6.43
CA ALA A 146 -0.40 -1.51 6.51
C ALA A 146 0.18 -1.99 5.18
N ARG A 147 -0.45 -1.64 4.05
CA ARG A 147 0.07 -1.94 2.70
C ARG A 147 1.41 -1.27 2.44
N LEU A 148 1.55 0.01 2.78
CA LEU A 148 2.81 0.75 2.63
C LEU A 148 3.93 0.16 3.49
N LEU A 149 3.66 -0.19 4.75
CA LEU A 149 4.63 -0.84 5.63
C LEU A 149 5.09 -2.19 5.06
N HIS A 150 4.17 -2.98 4.52
CA HIS A 150 4.50 -4.28 3.89
C HIS A 150 5.40 -4.09 2.67
N GLU A 151 5.12 -3.07 1.85
CA GLU A 151 5.91 -2.73 0.68
C GLU A 151 7.31 -2.26 1.07
N LEU A 152 7.44 -1.37 2.07
CA LEU A 152 8.75 -0.94 2.60
C LEU A 152 9.56 -2.12 3.14
N GLN A 153 8.93 -3.07 3.85
CA GLN A 153 9.60 -4.26 4.33
C GLN A 153 10.04 -5.18 3.18
N ARG A 154 9.25 -5.29 2.11
CA ARG A 154 9.59 -6.05 0.91
C ARG A 154 10.81 -5.43 0.21
N GLN A 155 10.80 -4.10 0.02
CA GLN A 155 11.92 -3.37 -0.57
C GLN A 155 13.20 -3.50 0.27
N GLY A 156 13.10 -3.35 1.60
CA GLY A 156 14.24 -3.54 2.51
C GLY A 156 14.86 -4.93 2.41
N ARG A 157 14.04 -5.98 2.34
CA ARG A 157 14.53 -7.35 2.14
C ARG A 157 15.21 -7.54 0.78
N ASN A 158 14.65 -6.95 -0.28
CA ASN A 158 15.25 -7.00 -1.61
C ASN A 158 16.62 -6.31 -1.64
N ASN A 159 16.71 -5.11 -1.04
CA ASN A 159 17.97 -4.38 -0.95
C ASN A 159 19.05 -5.17 -0.19
N LEU A 160 18.69 -5.77 0.95
CA LEU A 160 19.60 -6.63 1.71
C LEU A 160 20.00 -7.89 0.94
N ALA A 161 19.10 -8.48 0.16
CA ALA A 161 19.41 -9.64 -0.68
C ALA A 161 20.41 -9.29 -1.79
N VAL A 162 20.26 -8.11 -2.41
CA VAL A 162 21.20 -7.59 -3.40
C VAL A 162 22.58 -7.35 -2.77
N ILE A 163 22.65 -6.63 -1.65
CA ILE A 163 23.90 -6.38 -0.91
C ILE A 163 24.58 -7.71 -0.54
N ARG A 164 23.83 -8.66 0.02
CA ARG A 164 24.35 -9.99 0.35
C ARG A 164 24.87 -10.75 -0.85
N GLY A 165 24.18 -10.66 -2.00
CA GLY A 165 24.63 -11.25 -3.27
C GLY A 165 25.95 -10.66 -3.75
N ILE A 166 26.11 -9.34 -3.61
CA ILE A 166 27.34 -8.62 -3.93
C ILE A 166 28.48 -9.13 -3.04
N VAL A 167 28.32 -9.04 -1.73
CA VAL A 167 29.35 -9.44 -0.74
C VAL A 167 29.79 -10.90 -0.94
N ARG A 168 28.84 -11.82 -1.15
CA ARG A 168 29.15 -13.24 -1.35
C ARG A 168 29.94 -13.49 -2.63
N ARG A 169 29.64 -12.77 -3.70
CA ARG A 169 30.31 -12.94 -4.99
C ARG A 169 31.73 -12.38 -4.99
N ILE A 170 31.96 -11.29 -4.28
CA ILE A 170 33.26 -10.67 -4.14
C ILE A 170 34.20 -11.57 -3.35
N ALA A 171 33.69 -12.29 -2.35
CA ALA A 171 34.49 -13.28 -1.61
C ALA A 171 35.02 -14.41 -2.52
N ASP A 172 34.33 -14.69 -3.64
CA ASP A 172 34.70 -15.75 -4.58
C ASP A 172 35.70 -15.29 -5.67
N THR A 173 35.96 -13.97 -5.84
CA THR A 173 36.75 -13.43 -6.98
C THR A 173 38.22 -13.12 -6.67
N GLY A 174 38.67 -13.29 -5.44
CA GLY A 174 40.06 -12.97 -5.05
C GLY A 174 40.45 -11.49 -5.15
N GLN A 175 39.46 -10.58 -5.26
CA GLN A 175 39.68 -9.12 -5.27
C GLN A 175 40.14 -8.62 -3.90
N THR A 176 40.80 -7.47 -3.88
CA THR A 176 41.19 -6.86 -2.62
C THR A 176 39.98 -6.35 -1.84
N ALA A 177 40.11 -6.22 -0.52
CA ALA A 177 39.04 -5.66 0.31
C ALA A 177 38.66 -4.23 -0.12
N GLU A 178 39.58 -3.46 -0.65
CA GLU A 178 39.39 -2.09 -1.13
C GLU A 178 38.56 -2.06 -2.43
N ASP A 179 38.83 -2.96 -3.38
CA ASP A 179 38.02 -3.09 -4.60
C ASP A 179 36.58 -3.50 -4.28
N ILE A 180 36.42 -4.31 -3.25
CA ILE A 180 35.14 -4.76 -2.72
C ILE A 180 34.32 -3.57 -2.21
N VAL A 181 34.91 -2.77 -1.32
CA VAL A 181 34.24 -1.63 -0.70
C VAL A 181 33.85 -0.61 -1.78
N ALA A 182 34.77 -0.28 -2.69
CA ALA A 182 34.49 0.62 -3.79
C ALA A 182 33.29 0.17 -4.64
N HIS A 183 33.25 -1.11 -5.00
CA HIS A 183 32.15 -1.65 -5.81
C HIS A 183 30.79 -1.67 -5.07
N VAL A 184 30.79 -1.94 -3.76
CA VAL A 184 29.58 -1.87 -2.94
C VAL A 184 29.10 -0.43 -2.81
N ASP A 185 30.02 0.53 -2.57
CA ASP A 185 29.68 1.94 -2.43
C ASP A 185 29.11 2.53 -3.73
N ASP A 186 29.71 2.21 -4.88
CA ASP A 186 29.21 2.62 -6.20
C ASP A 186 27.78 2.12 -6.46
N ARG A 187 27.52 0.88 -6.10
CA ARG A 187 26.21 0.25 -6.28
C ARG A 187 25.14 0.81 -5.35
N LEU A 188 25.51 1.09 -4.10
CA LEU A 188 24.64 1.76 -3.14
C LEU A 188 24.32 3.19 -3.59
N ALA A 189 25.30 3.90 -4.17
CA ALA A 189 25.11 5.23 -4.73
C ALA A 189 24.15 5.19 -5.93
N ALA A 190 24.28 4.20 -6.83
CA ALA A 190 23.33 3.99 -7.94
C ALA A 190 21.91 3.75 -7.43
N MET A 191 21.73 2.86 -6.44
CA MET A 191 20.41 2.61 -5.82
C MET A 191 19.85 3.87 -5.19
N ALA A 192 20.64 4.67 -4.51
CA ALA A 192 20.20 5.92 -3.89
C ALA A 192 19.73 6.94 -4.94
N ARG A 193 20.40 7.06 -6.08
CA ARG A 193 19.99 7.92 -7.20
C ARG A 193 18.64 7.49 -7.76
N ILE A 194 18.46 6.21 -8.02
CA ILE A 194 17.21 5.66 -8.53
C ILE A 194 16.05 5.92 -7.54
N GLN A 195 16.29 5.69 -6.25
CA GLN A 195 15.30 5.94 -5.19
C GLN A 195 14.95 7.43 -5.07
N ALA A 196 15.90 8.33 -5.26
CA ALA A 196 15.64 9.77 -5.27
C ALA A 196 14.73 10.17 -6.44
N GLU A 197 14.94 9.59 -7.62
CA GLU A 197 14.10 9.86 -8.79
C GLU A 197 12.68 9.29 -8.63
N VAL A 198 12.55 8.07 -8.13
CA VAL A 198 11.27 7.46 -7.76
C VAL A 198 10.50 8.31 -6.75
N SER A 199 11.18 8.91 -5.79
CA SER A 199 10.56 9.71 -4.73
C SER A 199 10.03 11.06 -5.24
N ARG A 200 10.51 11.56 -6.37
CA ARG A 200 10.02 12.83 -6.96
C ARG A 200 8.63 12.69 -7.55
N GLU A 201 8.36 11.59 -8.26
CA GLU A 201 7.05 11.34 -8.91
C GLU A 201 6.61 9.87 -8.73
N PRO A 202 6.16 9.46 -7.55
CA PRO A 202 5.90 8.04 -7.24
C PRO A 202 4.86 7.37 -8.14
N LEU A 203 3.89 8.13 -8.64
CA LEU A 203 2.79 7.60 -9.47
C LEU A 203 3.07 7.67 -10.97
N ALA A 204 4.02 8.49 -11.39
CA ALA A 204 4.31 8.70 -12.82
C ALA A 204 5.38 7.76 -13.38
N GLY A 205 6.05 6.97 -12.51
CA GLY A 205 7.20 6.14 -12.89
C GLY A 205 8.44 6.97 -13.22
N VAL A 206 9.52 6.33 -13.66
CA VAL A 206 10.83 6.94 -13.94
C VAL A 206 11.07 7.03 -15.45
N ALA A 207 11.46 8.22 -15.95
CA ALA A 207 11.81 8.38 -17.35
C ALA A 207 13.10 7.64 -17.69
N LEU A 208 13.09 6.80 -18.73
CA LEU A 208 14.26 6.01 -19.14
C LEU A 208 15.45 6.87 -19.49
N GLU A 209 15.22 7.99 -20.19
CA GLU A 209 16.28 8.92 -20.56
C GLU A 209 16.98 9.50 -19.32
N VAL A 210 16.23 9.88 -18.29
CA VAL A 210 16.77 10.40 -17.03
C VAL A 210 17.61 9.34 -16.34
N LEU A 211 17.10 8.11 -16.25
CA LEU A 211 17.80 6.98 -15.65
C LEU A 211 19.18 6.72 -16.31
N ILE A 212 19.23 6.73 -17.65
CA ILE A 212 20.48 6.52 -18.40
C ILE A 212 21.41 7.72 -18.22
N ARG A 213 20.91 8.95 -18.32
CA ARG A 213 21.68 10.18 -18.21
C ARG A 213 22.33 10.34 -16.83
N ASP A 214 21.60 10.08 -15.78
CA ASP A 214 22.07 10.16 -14.39
C ASP A 214 23.20 9.18 -14.15
N GLU A 215 23.10 7.97 -14.71
CA GLU A 215 24.14 6.95 -14.55
C GLU A 215 25.43 7.30 -15.31
N LEU A 216 25.30 7.79 -16.56
CA LEU A 216 26.45 8.25 -17.35
C LEU A 216 27.13 9.45 -16.70
N SER A 217 26.36 10.40 -16.15
CA SER A 217 26.89 11.60 -15.47
C SER A 217 27.64 11.26 -14.20
N ALA A 218 27.20 10.26 -13.44
CA ALA A 218 27.83 9.82 -12.19
C ALA A 218 29.25 9.27 -12.39
N HIS A 219 29.56 8.76 -13.58
CA HIS A 219 30.86 8.19 -13.92
C HIS A 219 31.75 9.13 -14.74
N ALA A 220 31.40 10.44 -14.81
CA ALA A 220 32.15 11.48 -15.51
C ALA A 220 32.54 11.11 -16.96
N LEU A 221 31.71 10.36 -17.64
CA LEU A 221 31.92 10.01 -19.04
C LEU A 221 31.79 11.24 -19.93
N PRO A 222 32.68 11.42 -20.93
CA PRO A 222 32.65 12.59 -21.79
C PRO A 222 31.37 12.65 -22.61
N GLU A 223 30.72 13.82 -22.65
CA GLU A 223 29.64 14.10 -23.60
C GLU A 223 30.19 14.22 -25.03
N PRO A 224 29.44 13.84 -26.05
CA PRO A 224 28.04 13.44 -26.05
C PRO A 224 27.84 11.93 -26.19
N CYS A 225 27.19 11.36 -25.22
CA CYS A 225 26.57 10.08 -25.44
C CYS A 225 25.36 10.26 -26.34
N GLU A 226 25.25 9.48 -27.38
CA GLU A 226 24.05 9.48 -28.24
C GLU A 226 22.91 8.83 -27.48
N LEU A 227 21.97 9.64 -26.97
CA LEU A 227 20.75 9.17 -26.34
C LEU A 227 19.57 9.52 -27.24
N ALA A 228 18.93 8.49 -27.83
CA ALA A 228 17.82 8.69 -28.74
C ALA A 228 16.74 7.62 -28.59
N GLY A 229 15.49 8.08 -28.46
CA GLY A 229 14.31 7.22 -28.43
C GLY A 229 13.05 8.01 -28.06
N PRO A 230 11.88 7.42 -28.20
CA PRO A 230 10.63 8.06 -27.78
C PRO A 230 10.59 8.23 -26.26
N PRO A 231 9.88 9.26 -25.74
CA PRO A 231 9.69 9.41 -24.29
C PRO A 231 8.96 8.19 -23.75
N VAL A 232 9.56 7.54 -22.73
CA VAL A 232 8.99 6.38 -22.04
C VAL A 232 9.21 6.49 -20.55
N ARG A 233 8.19 6.19 -19.77
CA ARG A 233 8.26 6.09 -18.31
C ARG A 233 8.13 4.64 -17.91
N LEU A 234 9.05 4.20 -17.08
CA LEU A 234 9.12 2.82 -16.57
C LEU A 234 8.42 2.73 -15.21
N PRO A 235 7.68 1.64 -14.95
CA PRO A 235 7.25 1.34 -13.61
C PRO A 235 8.44 1.31 -12.65
N VAL A 236 8.23 1.71 -11.39
CA VAL A 236 9.29 1.81 -10.38
C VAL A 236 10.12 0.54 -10.26
N GLU A 237 9.45 -0.62 -10.20
CA GLU A 237 10.13 -1.92 -10.11
C GLU A 237 11.04 -2.24 -11.31
N VAL A 238 10.63 -1.81 -12.50
CA VAL A 238 11.42 -1.99 -13.72
C VAL A 238 12.59 -1.03 -13.72
N ALA A 239 12.37 0.23 -13.34
CA ALA A 239 13.39 1.28 -13.27
C ALA A 239 14.50 0.92 -12.28
N GLU A 240 14.16 0.41 -11.09
CA GLU A 240 15.14 -0.04 -10.08
C GLU A 240 16.08 -1.13 -10.63
N LYS A 241 15.52 -2.14 -11.26
CA LYS A 241 16.28 -3.26 -11.80
C LYS A 241 17.09 -2.89 -13.04
N LEU A 242 16.47 -2.13 -13.96
CA LEU A 242 17.16 -1.66 -15.17
C LEU A 242 18.26 -0.68 -14.82
N GLY A 243 18.05 0.20 -13.84
CA GLY A 243 19.06 1.15 -13.37
C GLY A 243 20.31 0.46 -12.84
N LEU A 244 20.15 -0.61 -12.06
CA LEU A 244 21.29 -1.44 -11.63
C LEU A 244 21.98 -2.13 -12.82
N ALA A 245 21.24 -2.56 -13.84
CA ALA A 245 21.82 -3.14 -15.03
C ALA A 245 22.62 -2.11 -15.85
N LEU A 246 22.08 -0.89 -15.96
CA LEU A 246 22.78 0.24 -16.60
C LEU A 246 24.06 0.60 -15.86
N HIS A 247 24.03 0.62 -14.52
CA HIS A 247 25.21 0.81 -13.69
C HIS A 247 26.31 -0.20 -14.03
N GLU A 248 25.99 -1.48 -14.08
CA GLU A 248 26.97 -2.52 -14.43
C GLU A 248 27.52 -2.36 -15.84
N LEU A 249 26.69 -1.94 -16.80
CA LEU A 249 27.14 -1.63 -18.17
C LEU A 249 28.11 -0.48 -18.18
N VAL A 250 27.80 0.63 -17.49
CA VAL A 250 28.68 1.80 -17.40
C VAL A 250 30.01 1.48 -16.74
N VAL A 251 29.98 0.80 -15.59
CA VAL A 251 31.19 0.40 -14.85
C VAL A 251 32.05 -0.54 -15.71
N SER A 252 31.44 -1.51 -16.40
CA SER A 252 32.16 -2.39 -17.32
C SER A 252 32.82 -1.61 -18.44
N ALA A 253 32.08 -0.70 -19.08
CA ALA A 253 32.60 0.11 -20.18
C ALA A 253 33.80 1.00 -19.74
N VAL A 254 33.72 1.61 -18.56
CA VAL A 254 34.80 2.42 -17.98
C VAL A 254 36.06 1.57 -17.75
N LEU A 255 35.91 0.41 -17.15
CA LEU A 255 37.02 -0.50 -16.83
C LEU A 255 37.66 -1.11 -18.10
N ASP A 256 36.86 -1.36 -19.13
CA ASP A 256 37.32 -1.88 -20.42
C ASP A 256 37.90 -0.78 -21.31
N GLY A 257 37.97 0.48 -20.81
CA GLY A 257 38.57 1.60 -21.53
C GLY A 257 37.75 2.09 -22.71
N HIS A 258 36.41 1.92 -22.66
CA HIS A 258 35.50 2.49 -23.64
C HIS A 258 35.38 4.00 -23.41
N GLU A 259 35.46 4.80 -24.46
CA GLU A 259 35.43 6.27 -24.41
C GLU A 259 34.13 6.87 -24.94
N ARG A 260 33.36 6.10 -25.70
CA ARG A 260 32.05 6.54 -26.22
C ARG A 260 31.00 5.49 -25.87
N ILE A 261 29.98 5.97 -25.20
CA ILE A 261 28.82 5.18 -24.80
C ILE A 261 27.58 5.86 -25.36
N GLY A 262 26.64 5.09 -25.88
CA GLY A 262 25.36 5.61 -26.33
C GLY A 262 24.26 4.61 -26.08
N ALA A 263 23.02 5.09 -26.08
CA ALA A 263 21.86 4.26 -25.95
C ALA A 263 20.74 4.75 -26.88
N THR A 264 20.15 3.82 -27.61
CA THR A 264 18.95 4.09 -28.40
C THR A 264 17.86 3.13 -27.98
N TRP A 265 16.60 3.57 -28.03
CA TRP A 265 15.50 2.68 -27.67
C TRP A 265 14.27 2.89 -28.56
N THR A 266 13.50 1.82 -28.67
CA THR A 266 12.20 1.82 -29.33
C THR A 266 11.17 1.19 -28.41
N VAL A 267 9.92 1.65 -28.51
CA VAL A 267 8.80 1.17 -27.70
C VAL A 267 7.71 0.65 -28.61
N THR A 268 7.24 -0.53 -28.34
CA THR A 268 6.02 -1.13 -28.91
C THR A 268 4.98 -1.34 -27.80
N PRO A 269 3.74 -1.68 -28.09
CA PRO A 269 2.75 -1.96 -27.06
C PRO A 269 3.19 -3.05 -26.05
N ASP A 270 3.95 -4.02 -26.50
CA ASP A 270 4.29 -5.22 -25.70
C ASP A 270 5.70 -5.20 -25.11
N HIS A 271 6.62 -4.38 -25.67
CA HIS A 271 8.01 -4.38 -25.23
C HIS A 271 8.78 -3.09 -25.51
N LEU A 272 9.79 -2.85 -24.70
CA LEU A 272 10.83 -1.86 -24.88
C LEU A 272 12.10 -2.56 -25.39
N THR A 273 12.67 -2.11 -26.48
CA THR A 273 14.00 -2.55 -26.95
C THR A 273 15.01 -1.46 -26.70
N LEU A 274 15.95 -1.68 -25.79
CA LEU A 274 17.07 -0.80 -25.52
C LEU A 274 18.34 -1.37 -26.18
N VAL A 275 18.99 -0.54 -26.99
CA VAL A 275 20.27 -0.84 -27.65
C VAL A 275 21.34 0.04 -27.04
N TRP A 276 22.20 -0.58 -26.24
CA TRP A 276 23.37 0.04 -25.64
C TRP A 276 24.57 -0.21 -26.54
N HIS A 277 25.39 0.80 -26.80
CA HIS A 277 26.58 0.70 -27.66
C HIS A 277 27.77 1.39 -27.01
N GLU A 278 28.93 0.76 -27.12
CA GLU A 278 30.20 1.16 -26.55
C GLU A 278 31.27 1.12 -27.63
N ARG A 279 32.21 2.09 -27.56
CA ARG A 279 33.35 2.13 -28.46
C ARG A 279 34.64 2.30 -27.70
N ALA A 280 35.53 1.31 -27.83
CA ALA A 280 36.82 1.31 -27.15
C ALA A 280 37.82 2.32 -27.73
N ARG A 281 38.69 2.85 -26.85
CA ARG A 281 39.85 3.66 -27.24
C ARG A 281 40.79 2.89 -28.19
N PRO A 282 41.49 3.61 -29.09
CA PRO A 282 42.61 3.00 -29.81
C PRO A 282 43.69 2.48 -28.85
N GLY A 283 43.98 1.19 -28.89
CA GLY A 283 45.01 0.56 -28.03
C GLY A 283 44.53 0.10 -26.66
N ALA A 284 43.23 0.19 -26.35
CA ALA A 284 42.67 -0.39 -25.13
C ALA A 284 42.91 -1.91 -25.08
N PRO A 285 43.25 -2.48 -23.92
CA PRO A 285 43.39 -3.94 -23.80
C PRO A 285 42.04 -4.59 -24.10
N ARG A 286 42.07 -5.64 -24.93
CA ARG A 286 40.86 -6.43 -25.16
C ARG A 286 40.70 -7.38 -23.98
N THR A 287 39.82 -7.06 -23.07
CA THR A 287 39.33 -8.05 -22.11
C THR A 287 38.43 -9.00 -22.87
N SER A 288 38.79 -10.28 -22.90
CA SER A 288 37.99 -11.33 -23.56
C SER A 288 36.59 -11.34 -22.96
N GLY A 289 35.56 -11.20 -23.80
CA GLY A 289 34.17 -10.90 -23.50
C GLY A 289 33.36 -11.88 -22.63
N GLU A 290 33.99 -12.79 -21.94
CA GLU A 290 33.40 -13.66 -20.92
C GLU A 290 33.77 -13.18 -19.52
N THR A 291 33.53 -11.90 -19.24
CA THR A 291 33.70 -11.44 -17.88
C THR A 291 32.49 -11.89 -17.04
N LEU A 292 32.78 -12.33 -15.82
CA LEU A 292 31.81 -12.69 -14.76
C LEU A 292 30.65 -11.68 -14.64
N ARG A 293 30.88 -10.41 -15.04
CA ARG A 293 29.92 -9.32 -15.10
C ARG A 293 28.87 -9.47 -16.21
N GLY A 294 29.28 -9.97 -17.40
CA GLY A 294 28.34 -10.23 -18.50
C GLY A 294 27.30 -11.29 -18.14
N GLU A 295 27.74 -12.41 -17.57
CA GLU A 295 26.84 -13.46 -17.09
C GLU A 295 25.91 -12.96 -15.97
N MET A 296 26.41 -12.08 -15.12
CA MET A 296 25.61 -11.48 -14.04
C MET A 296 24.51 -10.58 -14.58
N LEU A 297 24.85 -9.73 -15.53
CA LEU A 297 23.94 -8.81 -16.19
C LEU A 297 22.82 -9.59 -16.91
N GLU A 298 23.20 -10.64 -17.67
CA GLU A 298 22.26 -11.50 -18.37
C GLU A 298 21.32 -12.20 -17.41
N ARG A 299 21.85 -12.79 -16.32
CA ARG A 299 21.02 -13.45 -15.30
C ARG A 299 20.09 -12.49 -14.58
N MET A 300 20.55 -11.31 -14.23
CA MET A 300 19.73 -10.29 -13.54
C MET A 300 18.61 -9.81 -14.45
N LEU A 301 18.91 -9.47 -15.71
CA LEU A 301 17.92 -9.01 -16.68
C LEU A 301 16.91 -10.12 -17.03
N ALA A 302 17.37 -11.35 -17.24
CA ALA A 302 16.50 -12.47 -17.58
C ALA A 302 15.59 -12.89 -16.42
N TYR A 303 16.14 -12.97 -15.20
CA TYR A 303 15.39 -13.46 -14.05
C TYR A 303 14.47 -12.37 -13.46
N ASP A 304 15.00 -11.17 -13.28
CA ASP A 304 14.29 -10.10 -12.56
C ASP A 304 13.33 -9.29 -13.44
N LEU A 305 13.67 -9.14 -14.73
CA LEU A 305 12.88 -8.36 -15.70
C LEU A 305 12.27 -9.21 -16.81
N ARG A 306 12.54 -10.52 -16.86
CA ARG A 306 12.16 -11.40 -17.98
C ARG A 306 12.63 -10.84 -19.32
N ALA A 307 13.74 -10.09 -19.31
CA ALA A 307 14.31 -9.49 -20.50
C ALA A 307 15.14 -10.52 -21.28
N THR A 308 15.18 -10.34 -22.60
CA THR A 308 16.12 -11.05 -23.47
C THR A 308 17.29 -10.15 -23.77
N THR A 309 18.52 -10.64 -23.59
CA THR A 309 19.73 -9.88 -23.81
C THR A 309 20.56 -10.53 -24.92
N VAL A 310 21.07 -9.73 -25.86
CA VAL A 310 21.98 -10.17 -26.93
C VAL A 310 23.19 -9.25 -26.92
N VAL A 311 24.39 -9.83 -26.78
CA VAL A 311 25.66 -9.10 -26.83
C VAL A 311 26.36 -9.40 -28.14
N THR A 312 26.80 -8.37 -28.84
CA THR A 312 27.59 -8.51 -30.08
C THR A 312 28.83 -7.63 -29.99
N GLU A 313 29.98 -8.18 -30.38
CA GLU A 313 31.26 -7.48 -30.44
C GLU A 313 31.81 -7.49 -31.86
N THR A 314 32.10 -6.35 -32.43
CA THR A 314 32.66 -6.20 -33.77
C THR A 314 33.78 -5.18 -33.75
N GLY A 315 35.01 -5.62 -33.85
CA GLY A 315 36.18 -4.74 -33.83
C GLY A 315 36.36 -4.03 -32.50
N ARG A 316 36.07 -2.73 -32.47
CA ARG A 316 36.12 -1.85 -31.27
C ARG A 316 34.76 -1.52 -30.72
N GLU A 317 33.73 -2.02 -31.32
CA GLU A 317 32.35 -1.74 -30.93
C GLU A 317 31.74 -2.95 -30.23
N ARG A 318 31.14 -2.69 -29.08
CA ARG A 318 30.29 -3.62 -28.33
C ARG A 318 28.88 -3.11 -28.34
N ARG A 319 27.94 -3.97 -28.62
CA ARG A 319 26.52 -3.66 -28.62
C ARG A 319 25.80 -4.65 -27.73
N VAL A 320 24.98 -4.13 -26.81
CA VAL A 320 24.12 -4.92 -25.95
C VAL A 320 22.67 -4.55 -26.25
N ILE A 321 21.89 -5.52 -26.70
CA ILE A 321 20.46 -5.34 -26.99
C ILE A 321 19.68 -5.96 -25.82
N ILE A 322 18.83 -5.18 -25.18
CA ILE A 322 17.98 -5.61 -24.07
C ILE A 322 16.53 -5.42 -24.51
N VAL A 323 15.78 -6.51 -24.56
CA VAL A 323 14.35 -6.51 -24.87
C VAL A 323 13.57 -6.78 -23.58
N LEU A 324 12.82 -5.79 -23.12
CA LEU A 324 12.04 -5.78 -21.89
C LEU A 324 10.56 -5.92 -22.21
N PRO A 325 9.81 -6.89 -21.67
CA PRO A 325 8.37 -6.91 -21.78
C PRO A 325 7.79 -5.74 -20.97
N LEU A 326 6.86 -4.98 -21.58
CA LEU A 326 6.10 -3.96 -20.88
C LEU A 326 4.79 -4.59 -20.38
N PRO A 327 4.37 -4.32 -19.14
CA PRO A 327 3.06 -4.72 -18.67
C PRO A 327 1.97 -4.02 -19.49
N ALA A 328 0.96 -4.80 -19.91
CA ALA A 328 -0.21 -4.31 -20.64
C ALA A 328 -1.04 -3.33 -19.82
#